data_d7a52dc978f20938fa2e783c8df5ede5
#
_entry.id   d7a52dc978f20938fa2e783c8df5ede5
#
_cell.length_a   1.000
_cell.length_b   1.000
_cell.length_c   1.000
_cell.angle_alpha   90.00
_cell.angle_beta   90.00
_cell.angle_gamma   90.00
#
_symmetry.space_group_name_H-M   'P 1'
#
loop_
_entity.id
_entity.type
_entity.pdbx_description
1 polymer ?
#
loop_
_entity_poly.entity_id
_entity_poly.type
_entity_poly.pdbx_seq_one_letter_code
_entity_poly.pdbx_strand_id
1 'polypeptide(L)'
;MTKSYLITGGAGFIGLNFVKLLLRESDIRLTIFDKLTYASHPKEMDELSKLSQFRFIQGDITQQHELDQVFDEAYDAIIHFAAESHVDRSIESAEPFIQTNVLGTYRMLEAVLKGKANKLVHISTDEVYGDLELDDPAFTEQTPLSPNNPYSASKASSDLLVKSYIHTHQLPAMITRCSNNYGPYQHEEKLIPTIIRKAVNGEKIPIYGDGLQIRDWLYVEDHAKAVKQVVENGTAGQVYNIGGGNEKTNLDLTKTILTQLGISHDQIAFIQDRKGHDRRYAIDASKLKGELGWTQETSFEEGIKKTINWYRAKYDQSEEG
;
A
#
# COMPACT_ATOMS: atom_id res chain seq x y z
N MET A 1 -11.75 4.87 26.20
CA MET A 1 -12.65 3.91 25.47
C MET A 1 -11.81 3.16 24.47
N THR A 2 -11.93 1.86 24.40
CA THR A 2 -11.22 1.01 23.42
C THR A 2 -11.74 1.34 22.02
N LYS A 3 -10.84 1.73 21.10
CA LYS A 3 -11.18 1.98 19.69
C LYS A 3 -11.34 0.64 18.96
N SER A 4 -12.37 0.53 18.10
CA SER A 4 -12.63 -0.67 17.29
C SER A 4 -12.46 -0.35 15.81
N TYR A 5 -11.55 -1.05 15.13
CA TYR A 5 -11.28 -0.82 13.71
C TYR A 5 -11.49 -2.07 12.87
N LEU A 6 -12.15 -1.89 11.72
CA LEU A 6 -12.16 -2.89 10.65
C LEU A 6 -11.08 -2.54 9.64
N ILE A 7 -10.16 -3.48 9.39
CA ILE A 7 -9.08 -3.34 8.42
C ILE A 7 -9.30 -4.37 7.31
N THR A 8 -9.64 -3.92 6.12
CA THR A 8 -9.71 -4.80 4.95
C THR A 8 -8.34 -4.86 4.26
N GLY A 9 -7.94 -6.03 3.78
CA GLY A 9 -6.60 -6.20 3.20
C GLY A 9 -5.47 -6.21 4.24
N GLY A 10 -5.82 -6.50 5.50
CA GLY A 10 -4.88 -6.48 6.62
C GLY A 10 -3.88 -7.65 6.64
N ALA A 11 -4.07 -8.67 5.82
CA ALA A 11 -3.09 -9.76 5.63
C ALA A 11 -2.08 -9.47 4.51
N GLY A 12 -2.27 -8.39 3.72
CA GLY A 12 -1.36 -7.94 2.68
C GLY A 12 -0.18 -7.13 3.23
N PHE A 13 0.77 -6.77 2.37
CA PHE A 13 2.02 -6.09 2.73
C PHE A 13 1.83 -4.83 3.61
N ILE A 14 1.15 -3.82 3.09
CA ILE A 14 0.98 -2.54 3.80
C ILE A 14 0.03 -2.70 4.98
N GLY A 15 -1.10 -3.40 4.77
CA GLY A 15 -2.09 -3.66 5.82
C GLY A 15 -1.53 -4.39 7.02
N LEU A 16 -0.69 -5.41 6.81
CA LEU A 16 -0.05 -6.17 7.90
C LEU A 16 0.92 -5.31 8.72
N ASN A 17 1.72 -4.46 8.07
CA ASN A 17 2.58 -3.53 8.80
C ASN A 17 1.77 -2.52 9.63
N PHE A 18 0.64 -2.05 9.08
CA PHE A 18 -0.29 -1.20 9.80
C PHE A 18 -0.93 -1.91 11.00
N VAL A 19 -1.41 -3.14 10.81
CA VAL A 19 -1.94 -3.99 11.89
C VAL A 19 -0.91 -4.18 13.01
N LYS A 20 0.34 -4.55 12.66
CA LYS A 20 1.42 -4.73 13.63
C LYS A 20 1.78 -3.44 14.38
N LEU A 21 1.69 -2.29 13.71
CA LEU A 21 1.86 -1.00 14.37
C LEU A 21 0.78 -0.75 15.43
N LEU A 22 -0.50 -0.96 15.07
CA LEU A 22 -1.62 -0.71 15.97
C LEU A 22 -1.65 -1.68 17.16
N LEU A 23 -1.25 -2.94 16.98
CA LEU A 23 -1.19 -3.92 18.07
C LEU A 23 -0.14 -3.63 19.15
N ARG A 24 0.70 -2.62 18.96
CA ARG A 24 1.59 -2.09 20.03
C ARG A 24 0.82 -1.28 21.07
N GLU A 25 -0.44 -0.92 20.80
CA GLU A 25 -1.31 -0.14 21.68
C GLU A 25 -2.31 -1.05 22.41
N SER A 26 -2.59 -0.78 23.68
CA SER A 26 -3.43 -1.64 24.53
C SER A 26 -4.93 -1.41 24.40
N ASP A 27 -5.35 -0.26 23.89
CA ASP A 27 -6.76 0.19 23.84
C ASP A 27 -7.32 0.23 22.41
N ILE A 28 -6.85 -0.68 21.57
CA ILE A 28 -7.36 -0.89 20.21
C ILE A 28 -7.82 -2.35 20.06
N ARG A 29 -8.99 -2.52 19.47
CA ARG A 29 -9.49 -3.80 18.99
C ARG A 29 -9.54 -3.81 17.48
N LEU A 30 -8.95 -4.83 16.86
CA LEU A 30 -8.83 -4.96 15.42
C LEU A 30 -9.64 -6.15 14.90
N THR A 31 -10.47 -5.89 13.91
CA THR A 31 -11.04 -6.93 13.04
C THR A 31 -10.41 -6.82 11.66
N ILE A 32 -9.80 -7.90 11.20
CA ILE A 32 -9.18 -8.00 9.88
C ILE A 32 -10.09 -8.80 8.97
N PHE A 33 -10.37 -8.25 7.79
CA PHE A 33 -11.11 -8.92 6.74
C PHE A 33 -10.26 -9.01 5.49
N ASP A 34 -9.88 -10.23 5.09
CA ASP A 34 -8.97 -10.45 3.98
C ASP A 34 -9.32 -11.73 3.22
N LYS A 35 -9.20 -11.71 1.90
CA LYS A 35 -9.49 -12.85 1.03
C LYS A 35 -8.40 -13.92 1.08
N LEU A 36 -7.21 -13.60 1.59
CA LEU A 36 -6.01 -14.44 1.58
C LEU A 36 -5.60 -14.84 0.15
N THR A 37 -5.28 -13.84 -0.65
CA THR A 37 -4.73 -14.07 -1.99
C THR A 37 -3.26 -14.49 -1.91
N TYR A 38 -2.64 -14.76 -3.08
CA TYR A 38 -1.24 -15.16 -3.20
C TYR A 38 -0.23 -14.21 -2.52
N ALA A 39 -0.57 -12.93 -2.35
CA ALA A 39 0.31 -11.91 -1.75
C ALA A 39 0.04 -11.71 -0.24
N SER A 40 -0.81 -12.52 0.37
CA SER A 40 -1.17 -12.43 1.78
C SER A 40 -0.24 -13.25 2.66
N HIS A 41 -0.33 -13.02 3.98
CA HIS A 41 0.50 -13.66 5.01
C HIS A 41 -0.37 -14.44 6.01
N PRO A 42 -0.91 -15.64 5.64
CA PRO A 42 -1.83 -16.39 6.49
C PRO A 42 -1.20 -16.82 7.83
N LYS A 43 0.08 -17.20 7.84
CA LYS A 43 0.78 -17.57 9.08
C LYS A 43 0.81 -16.43 10.10
N GLU A 44 0.94 -15.19 9.64
CA GLU A 44 0.88 -14.01 10.52
C GLU A 44 -0.53 -13.82 11.09
N MET A 45 -1.57 -14.08 10.30
CA MET A 45 -2.95 -14.02 10.77
C MET A 45 -3.21 -15.07 11.87
N ASP A 46 -2.71 -16.29 11.70
CA ASP A 46 -2.82 -17.36 12.70
C ASP A 46 -2.11 -16.98 14.02
N GLU A 47 -0.91 -16.41 13.94
CA GLU A 47 -0.16 -15.96 15.12
C GLU A 47 -0.86 -14.80 15.83
N LEU A 48 -1.33 -13.81 15.09
CA LEU A 48 -2.00 -12.65 15.66
C LEU A 48 -3.38 -13.00 16.24
N SER A 49 -4.04 -14.04 15.74
CA SER A 49 -5.33 -14.53 16.25
C SER A 49 -5.26 -15.08 17.68
N LYS A 50 -4.06 -15.29 18.22
CA LYS A 50 -3.85 -15.63 19.63
C LYS A 50 -4.03 -14.44 20.57
N LEU A 51 -4.06 -13.21 20.05
CA LEU A 51 -4.23 -11.99 20.84
C LEU A 51 -5.72 -11.69 21.03
N SER A 52 -6.13 -11.37 22.24
CA SER A 52 -7.53 -11.10 22.59
C SER A 52 -8.14 -9.86 21.91
N GLN A 53 -7.31 -8.90 21.51
CA GLN A 53 -7.72 -7.69 20.79
C GLN A 53 -7.75 -7.85 19.27
N PHE A 54 -7.50 -9.05 18.76
CA PHE A 54 -7.41 -9.31 17.31
C PHE A 54 -8.45 -10.36 16.89
N ARG A 55 -9.21 -10.06 15.85
CA ARG A 55 -10.15 -10.96 15.19
C ARG A 55 -9.84 -11.03 13.72
N PHE A 56 -9.67 -12.23 13.18
CA PHE A 56 -9.50 -12.46 11.75
C PHE A 56 -10.74 -13.13 11.16
N ILE A 57 -11.21 -12.61 10.03
CA ILE A 57 -12.30 -13.19 9.23
C ILE A 57 -11.81 -13.26 7.79
N GLN A 58 -11.75 -14.46 7.23
CA GLN A 58 -11.45 -14.63 5.82
C GLN A 58 -12.68 -14.34 4.98
N GLY A 59 -12.52 -13.50 3.95
CA GLY A 59 -13.62 -13.20 3.02
C GLY A 59 -13.26 -12.17 1.96
N ASP A 60 -14.10 -12.10 0.94
CA ASP A 60 -13.97 -11.23 -0.23
C ASP A 60 -14.87 -10.00 -0.08
N ILE A 61 -14.29 -8.80 -0.14
CA ILE A 61 -15.03 -7.52 -0.06
C ILE A 61 -16.06 -7.33 -1.17
N THR A 62 -15.99 -8.11 -2.25
CA THR A 62 -16.97 -8.09 -3.33
C THR A 62 -18.22 -8.91 -3.04
N GLN A 63 -18.18 -9.78 -2.01
CA GLN A 63 -19.27 -10.69 -1.65
C GLN A 63 -20.07 -10.16 -0.46
N GLN A 64 -21.32 -9.72 -0.71
CA GLN A 64 -22.14 -9.11 0.35
C GLN A 64 -22.37 -10.06 1.54
N HIS A 65 -22.66 -11.33 1.27
CA HIS A 65 -22.94 -12.32 2.32
C HIS A 65 -21.72 -12.60 3.22
N GLU A 66 -20.50 -12.40 2.71
CA GLU A 66 -19.27 -12.54 3.50
C GLU A 66 -19.03 -11.27 4.34
N LEU A 67 -19.33 -10.10 3.78
CA LEU A 67 -19.29 -8.83 4.52
C LEU A 67 -20.31 -8.77 5.66
N ASP A 68 -21.47 -9.41 5.52
CA ASP A 68 -22.48 -9.46 6.59
C ASP A 68 -21.95 -10.13 7.87
N GLN A 69 -20.98 -11.04 7.76
CA GLN A 69 -20.32 -11.69 8.91
C GLN A 69 -19.38 -10.74 9.69
N VAL A 70 -18.88 -9.68 9.01
CA VAL A 70 -17.99 -8.70 9.61
C VAL A 70 -18.79 -7.59 10.29
N PHE A 71 -19.93 -7.23 9.74
CA PHE A 71 -20.76 -6.14 10.24
C PHE A 71 -21.80 -6.58 11.30
N ASP A 72 -21.44 -7.57 12.13
CA ASP A 72 -22.18 -7.97 13.33
C ASP A 72 -22.08 -6.90 14.45
N GLU A 73 -21.06 -6.04 14.40
CA GLU A 73 -20.88 -4.87 15.25
C GLU A 73 -20.56 -3.61 14.42
N ALA A 74 -20.59 -2.46 15.06
CA ALA A 74 -20.17 -1.17 14.46
C ALA A 74 -18.72 -0.86 14.83
N TYR A 75 -18.00 -0.19 13.92
CA TYR A 75 -16.60 0.18 14.07
C TYR A 75 -16.41 1.70 14.19
N ASP A 76 -15.37 2.13 14.89
CA ASP A 76 -14.96 3.54 14.90
C ASP A 76 -14.42 3.98 13.54
N ALA A 77 -13.76 3.07 12.81
CA ALA A 77 -13.33 3.33 11.44
C ALA A 77 -13.20 2.03 10.63
N ILE A 78 -13.42 2.14 9.32
CA ILE A 78 -12.95 1.19 8.32
C ILE A 78 -11.67 1.75 7.72
N ILE A 79 -10.56 0.99 7.73
CA ILE A 79 -9.32 1.31 7.05
C ILE A 79 -9.19 0.32 5.88
N HIS A 80 -9.33 0.85 4.66
CA HIS A 80 -9.55 0.04 3.47
C HIS A 80 -8.28 -0.11 2.64
N PHE A 81 -7.49 -1.17 2.94
CA PHE A 81 -6.30 -1.53 2.17
C PHE A 81 -6.57 -2.56 1.07
N ALA A 82 -7.66 -3.32 1.15
CA ALA A 82 -7.95 -4.40 0.21
C ALA A 82 -8.01 -3.88 -1.23
N ALA A 83 -7.12 -4.37 -2.08
CA ALA A 83 -7.02 -4.00 -3.48
C ALA A 83 -6.23 -5.06 -4.27
N GLU A 84 -6.57 -5.22 -5.55
CA GLU A 84 -5.63 -5.78 -6.53
C GLU A 84 -4.62 -4.70 -6.90
N SER A 85 -3.31 -5.02 -6.90
CA SER A 85 -2.24 -4.00 -6.98
C SER A 85 -1.08 -4.33 -7.93
N HIS A 86 -1.19 -5.38 -8.75
CA HIS A 86 -0.12 -5.76 -9.66
C HIS A 86 -0.37 -5.21 -11.07
N VAL A 87 0.40 -4.19 -11.48
CA VAL A 87 0.19 -3.49 -12.75
C VAL A 87 0.20 -4.45 -13.95
N ASP A 88 1.21 -5.34 -14.07
CA ASP A 88 1.31 -6.24 -15.22
C ASP A 88 0.09 -7.16 -15.33
N ARG A 89 -0.41 -7.70 -14.20
CA ARG A 89 -1.65 -8.48 -14.18
C ARG A 89 -2.88 -7.65 -14.60
N SER A 90 -2.90 -6.35 -14.28
CA SER A 90 -3.99 -5.49 -14.71
C SER A 90 -4.03 -5.26 -16.22
N ILE A 91 -2.85 -5.30 -16.86
CA ILE A 91 -2.72 -5.20 -18.33
C ILE A 91 -3.17 -6.50 -19.00
N GLU A 92 -2.94 -7.65 -18.36
CA GLU A 92 -3.40 -8.95 -18.85
C GLU A 92 -4.92 -9.12 -18.66
N SER A 93 -5.45 -8.70 -17.51
CA SER A 93 -6.89 -8.77 -17.19
C SER A 93 -7.29 -7.67 -16.20
N ALA A 94 -8.08 -6.70 -16.66
CA ALA A 94 -8.55 -5.59 -15.84
C ALA A 94 -9.74 -5.97 -14.92
N GLU A 95 -10.49 -7.03 -15.23
CA GLU A 95 -11.72 -7.38 -14.52
C GLU A 95 -11.54 -7.58 -13.02
N PRO A 96 -10.55 -8.34 -12.49
CA PRO A 96 -10.33 -8.48 -11.06
C PRO A 96 -10.09 -7.14 -10.34
N PHE A 97 -9.44 -6.19 -11.04
CA PHE A 97 -9.17 -4.85 -10.52
C PHE A 97 -10.44 -4.00 -10.40
N ILE A 98 -11.32 -4.09 -11.38
CA ILE A 98 -12.64 -3.42 -11.34
C ILE A 98 -13.47 -4.01 -10.21
N GLN A 99 -13.54 -5.33 -10.11
CA GLN A 99 -14.31 -6.00 -9.05
C GLN A 99 -13.80 -5.63 -7.66
N THR A 100 -12.50 -5.82 -7.41
CA THR A 100 -11.95 -5.58 -6.09
C THR A 100 -11.86 -4.09 -5.76
N ASN A 101 -11.23 -3.29 -6.66
CA ASN A 101 -10.91 -1.91 -6.32
C ASN A 101 -12.12 -0.98 -6.41
N VAL A 102 -13.03 -1.22 -7.36
CA VAL A 102 -14.20 -0.34 -7.55
C VAL A 102 -15.40 -0.88 -6.79
N LEU A 103 -15.87 -2.12 -7.07
CA LEU A 103 -17.01 -2.69 -6.39
C LEU A 103 -16.75 -2.93 -4.90
N GLY A 104 -15.55 -3.41 -4.54
CA GLY A 104 -15.17 -3.57 -3.13
C GLY A 104 -15.21 -2.25 -2.37
N THR A 105 -14.65 -1.17 -2.94
CA THR A 105 -14.72 0.18 -2.32
C THR A 105 -16.16 0.66 -2.19
N TYR A 106 -16.99 0.46 -3.22
CA TYR A 106 -18.43 0.76 -3.14
C TYR A 106 -19.09 0.07 -1.93
N ARG A 107 -18.78 -1.21 -1.67
CA ARG A 107 -19.32 -1.95 -0.52
C ARG A 107 -18.91 -1.32 0.82
N MET A 108 -17.67 -0.84 0.93
CA MET A 108 -17.21 -0.16 2.14
C MET A 108 -17.91 1.19 2.36
N LEU A 109 -18.15 1.93 1.29
CA LEU A 109 -18.92 3.18 1.34
C LEU A 109 -20.36 2.94 1.80
N GLU A 110 -21.05 1.93 1.24
CA GLU A 110 -22.39 1.52 1.66
C GLU A 110 -22.43 1.08 3.13
N ALA A 111 -21.40 0.40 3.61
CA ALA A 111 -21.31 0.01 5.01
C ALA A 111 -21.27 1.24 5.95
N VAL A 112 -20.45 2.25 5.63
CA VAL A 112 -20.41 3.49 6.41
C VAL A 112 -21.73 4.24 6.30
N LEU A 113 -22.33 4.34 5.12
CA LEU A 113 -23.63 5.00 4.92
C LEU A 113 -24.73 4.34 5.76
N LYS A 114 -24.68 3.02 5.96
CA LYS A 114 -25.60 2.24 6.80
C LYS A 114 -25.23 2.25 8.29
N GLY A 115 -24.27 3.06 8.71
CA GLY A 115 -23.86 3.19 10.12
C GLY A 115 -23.06 2.01 10.67
N LYS A 116 -22.45 1.19 9.80
CA LYS A 116 -21.59 0.07 10.23
C LYS A 116 -20.20 0.52 10.67
N ALA A 117 -19.82 1.75 10.35
CA ALA A 117 -18.64 2.43 10.88
C ALA A 117 -18.86 3.94 10.91
N ASN A 118 -18.13 4.62 11.80
CA ASN A 118 -18.22 6.07 11.92
C ASN A 118 -17.50 6.82 10.80
N LYS A 119 -16.49 6.19 10.16
CA LYS A 119 -15.72 6.78 9.05
C LYS A 119 -15.00 5.74 8.21
N LEU A 120 -14.59 6.16 6.99
CA LEU A 120 -13.74 5.38 6.08
C LEU A 120 -12.41 6.09 5.84
N VAL A 121 -11.30 5.38 5.92
CA VAL A 121 -10.00 5.80 5.36
C VAL A 121 -9.69 4.89 4.18
N HIS A 122 -9.76 5.45 2.97
CA HIS A 122 -9.48 4.73 1.72
C HIS A 122 -8.01 4.89 1.35
N ILE A 123 -7.31 3.76 1.20
CA ILE A 123 -5.89 3.75 0.85
C ILE A 123 -5.75 3.65 -0.68
N SER A 124 -5.22 4.69 -1.27
CA SER A 124 -4.99 4.82 -2.71
C SER A 124 -3.49 4.95 -3.02
N THR A 125 -3.16 5.35 -4.22
CA THR A 125 -1.80 5.41 -4.77
C THR A 125 -1.58 6.72 -5.53
N ASP A 126 -0.33 7.18 -5.64
CA ASP A 126 0.08 8.29 -6.48
C ASP A 126 -0.07 8.01 -7.98
N GLU A 127 -0.07 6.73 -8.38
CA GLU A 127 -0.27 6.32 -9.78
C GLU A 127 -1.59 6.81 -10.38
N VAL A 128 -2.56 7.22 -9.56
CA VAL A 128 -3.82 7.83 -10.03
C VAL A 128 -3.62 9.19 -10.70
N TYR A 129 -2.52 9.87 -10.40
CA TYR A 129 -2.20 11.18 -10.99
C TYR A 129 -1.67 11.08 -12.42
N GLY A 130 -1.10 9.95 -12.80
CA GLY A 130 -0.47 9.73 -14.10
C GLY A 130 1.05 9.88 -14.05
N ASP A 131 1.65 10.32 -15.15
CA ASP A 131 3.09 10.44 -15.36
C ASP A 131 3.57 11.90 -15.23
N LEU A 132 4.82 12.08 -14.81
CA LEU A 132 5.52 13.35 -14.74
C LEU A 132 6.70 13.35 -15.71
N GLU A 133 6.91 14.50 -16.36
CA GLU A 133 8.19 14.80 -16.99
C GLU A 133 9.26 15.04 -15.92
N LEU A 134 10.53 15.01 -16.31
CA LEU A 134 11.65 15.10 -15.37
C LEU A 134 11.66 16.40 -14.54
N ASP A 135 11.25 17.50 -15.15
CA ASP A 135 11.27 18.83 -14.55
C ASP A 135 9.91 19.27 -13.99
N ASP A 136 8.88 18.42 -14.07
CA ASP A 136 7.56 18.75 -13.53
C ASP A 136 7.60 18.82 -11.99
N PRO A 137 6.79 19.69 -11.38
CA PRO A 137 6.61 19.67 -9.92
C PRO A 137 5.94 18.37 -9.46
N ALA A 138 6.22 17.96 -8.23
CA ALA A 138 5.58 16.81 -7.61
C ALA A 138 4.05 16.97 -7.55
N PHE A 139 3.31 15.87 -7.63
CA PHE A 139 1.85 15.85 -7.51
C PHE A 139 1.37 16.37 -6.17
N THR A 140 0.40 17.27 -6.20
CA THR A 140 -0.36 17.71 -5.01
C THR A 140 -1.74 17.06 -4.99
N GLU A 141 -2.48 17.20 -3.89
CA GLU A 141 -3.86 16.68 -3.79
C GLU A 141 -4.85 17.37 -4.75
N GLN A 142 -4.47 18.51 -5.34
CA GLN A 142 -5.23 19.26 -6.35
C GLN A 142 -4.91 18.80 -7.77
N THR A 143 -3.85 18.05 -7.99
CA THR A 143 -3.50 17.55 -9.33
C THR A 143 -4.64 16.69 -9.88
N PRO A 144 -5.09 16.91 -11.12
CA PRO A 144 -6.11 16.08 -11.76
C PRO A 144 -5.68 14.62 -11.87
N LEU A 145 -6.66 13.70 -11.79
CA LEU A 145 -6.39 12.28 -11.99
C LEU A 145 -6.25 11.97 -13.49
N SER A 146 -5.17 11.32 -13.88
CA SER A 146 -4.85 10.96 -15.28
C SER A 146 -4.15 9.60 -15.37
N PRO A 147 -4.78 8.50 -14.87
CA PRO A 147 -4.14 7.18 -14.78
C PRO A 147 -3.84 6.58 -16.17
N ASN A 148 -2.68 5.92 -16.33
CA ASN A 148 -2.17 5.40 -17.60
C ASN A 148 -2.30 3.87 -17.77
N ASN A 149 -2.71 3.13 -16.74
CA ASN A 149 -2.87 1.68 -16.81
C ASN A 149 -4.16 1.23 -16.10
N PRO A 150 -4.64 -0.02 -16.32
CA PRO A 150 -5.91 -0.48 -15.74
C PRO A 150 -5.92 -0.52 -14.21
N TYR A 151 -4.79 -0.81 -13.55
CA TYR A 151 -4.69 -0.74 -12.09
C TYR A 151 -4.91 0.69 -11.60
N SER A 152 -4.12 1.65 -12.08
CA SER A 152 -4.24 3.05 -11.66
C SER A 152 -5.61 3.64 -12.02
N ALA A 153 -6.20 3.24 -13.17
CA ALA A 153 -7.55 3.62 -13.55
C ALA A 153 -8.61 3.07 -12.58
N SER A 154 -8.47 1.84 -12.11
CA SER A 154 -9.38 1.25 -11.12
C SER A 154 -9.28 1.96 -9.76
N LYS A 155 -8.05 2.35 -9.34
CA LYS A 155 -7.83 3.13 -8.11
C LYS A 155 -8.37 4.56 -8.24
N ALA A 156 -8.17 5.23 -9.37
CA ALA A 156 -8.76 6.53 -9.65
C ALA A 156 -10.29 6.47 -9.63
N SER A 157 -10.89 5.41 -10.18
CA SER A 157 -12.34 5.18 -10.15
C SER A 157 -12.84 5.03 -8.71
N SER A 158 -12.14 4.30 -7.86
CA SER A 158 -12.51 4.19 -6.45
C SER A 158 -12.37 5.51 -5.70
N ASP A 159 -11.32 6.30 -5.96
CA ASP A 159 -11.16 7.65 -5.42
C ASP A 159 -12.33 8.57 -5.80
N LEU A 160 -12.77 8.51 -7.06
CA LEU A 160 -13.91 9.28 -7.54
C LEU A 160 -15.23 8.84 -6.88
N LEU A 161 -15.43 7.54 -6.65
CA LEU A 161 -16.57 7.05 -5.87
C LEU A 161 -16.54 7.59 -4.45
N VAL A 162 -15.41 7.49 -3.74
CA VAL A 162 -15.28 8.04 -2.38
C VAL A 162 -15.61 9.53 -2.38
N LYS A 163 -15.05 10.32 -3.30
CA LYS A 163 -15.35 11.76 -3.43
C LYS A 163 -16.84 12.02 -3.69
N SER A 164 -17.50 11.21 -4.54
CA SER A 164 -18.91 11.35 -4.82
C SER A 164 -19.78 11.11 -3.58
N TYR A 165 -19.47 10.10 -2.76
CA TYR A 165 -20.18 9.82 -1.51
C TYR A 165 -19.96 10.91 -0.44
N ILE A 166 -18.73 11.43 -0.35
CA ILE A 166 -18.43 12.60 0.51
C ILE A 166 -19.33 13.77 0.10
N HIS A 167 -19.40 14.07 -1.20
CA HIS A 167 -20.16 15.22 -1.70
C HIS A 167 -21.67 15.02 -1.56
N THR A 168 -22.18 13.85 -1.97
CA THR A 168 -23.62 13.59 -2.06
C THR A 168 -24.25 13.25 -0.71
N HIS A 169 -23.55 12.48 0.12
CA HIS A 169 -24.08 11.93 1.38
C HIS A 169 -23.42 12.53 2.61
N GLN A 170 -22.49 13.49 2.45
CA GLN A 170 -21.68 14.02 3.55
C GLN A 170 -20.98 12.89 4.33
N LEU A 171 -20.62 11.80 3.60
CA LEU A 171 -20.03 10.62 4.21
C LEU A 171 -18.69 10.97 4.87
N PRO A 172 -18.43 10.60 6.13
CA PRO A 172 -17.18 10.89 6.81
C PRO A 172 -16.06 9.96 6.28
N ALA A 173 -15.47 10.32 5.15
CA ALA A 173 -14.38 9.55 4.53
C ALA A 173 -13.17 10.44 4.23
N MET A 174 -12.00 9.82 4.19
CA MET A 174 -10.74 10.41 3.78
C MET A 174 -10.05 9.49 2.77
N ILE A 175 -9.23 10.07 1.89
CA ILE A 175 -8.41 9.32 0.93
C ILE A 175 -6.95 9.59 1.27
N THR A 176 -6.12 8.54 1.28
CA THR A 176 -4.67 8.69 1.27
C THR A 176 -4.12 8.22 -0.07
N ARG A 177 -3.14 8.93 -0.64
CA ARG A 177 -2.42 8.52 -1.84
C ARG A 177 -0.94 8.43 -1.49
N CYS A 178 -0.39 7.23 -1.59
CA CYS A 178 1.00 7.01 -1.20
C CYS A 178 1.91 6.78 -2.40
N SER A 179 3.18 7.15 -2.23
CA SER A 179 4.27 6.76 -3.12
C SER A 179 4.65 5.29 -2.98
N ASN A 180 5.67 4.83 -3.72
CA ASN A 180 6.08 3.44 -3.73
C ASN A 180 6.57 2.96 -2.36
N ASN A 181 5.84 2.05 -1.75
CA ASN A 181 6.20 1.47 -0.46
C ASN A 181 7.22 0.34 -0.61
N TYR A 182 8.12 0.22 0.39
CA TYR A 182 9.05 -0.89 0.52
C TYR A 182 9.26 -1.27 1.98
N GLY A 183 9.66 -2.52 2.24
CA GLY A 183 9.90 -2.99 3.61
C GLY A 183 9.57 -4.46 3.83
N PRO A 184 9.51 -4.90 5.10
CA PRO A 184 9.11 -6.25 5.50
C PRO A 184 7.74 -6.65 4.95
N TYR A 185 7.59 -7.93 4.62
CA TYR A 185 6.34 -8.53 4.11
C TYR A 185 5.93 -8.12 2.68
N GLN A 186 6.72 -7.33 1.95
CA GLN A 186 6.42 -7.05 0.55
C GLN A 186 6.56 -8.33 -0.30
N HIS A 187 5.59 -8.59 -1.18
CA HIS A 187 5.60 -9.79 -2.02
C HIS A 187 6.78 -9.80 -3.00
N GLU A 188 7.35 -10.99 -3.22
CA GLU A 188 8.62 -11.18 -3.96
C GLU A 188 8.57 -10.86 -5.47
N GLU A 189 7.37 -10.61 -6.01
CA GLU A 189 7.20 -10.09 -7.38
C GLU A 189 7.55 -8.60 -7.53
N LYS A 190 7.59 -7.84 -6.43
CA LYS A 190 7.89 -6.41 -6.45
C LYS A 190 9.40 -6.18 -6.58
N LEU A 191 9.77 -4.97 -7.06
CA LEU A 191 11.13 -4.66 -7.50
C LEU A 191 12.19 -4.93 -6.42
N ILE A 192 12.05 -4.33 -5.23
CA ILE A 192 13.07 -4.46 -4.15
C ILE A 192 13.23 -5.91 -3.67
N PRO A 193 12.16 -6.64 -3.32
CA PRO A 193 12.28 -8.05 -2.98
C PRO A 193 12.89 -8.91 -4.09
N THR A 194 12.48 -8.67 -5.36
CA THR A 194 13.05 -9.37 -6.52
C THR A 194 14.57 -9.13 -6.63
N ILE A 195 15.03 -7.89 -6.46
CA ILE A 195 16.46 -7.57 -6.50
C ILE A 195 17.20 -8.33 -5.40
N ILE A 196 16.72 -8.26 -4.15
CA ILE A 196 17.37 -8.91 -3.01
C ILE A 196 17.46 -10.42 -3.22
N ARG A 197 16.35 -11.07 -3.56
CA ARG A 197 16.29 -12.53 -3.79
C ARG A 197 17.26 -12.95 -4.90
N LYS A 198 17.19 -12.30 -6.06
CA LYS A 198 18.06 -12.64 -7.19
C LYS A 198 19.53 -12.37 -6.91
N ALA A 199 19.83 -11.28 -6.21
CA ALA A 199 21.18 -10.94 -5.82
C ALA A 199 21.80 -12.01 -4.91
N VAL A 200 21.09 -12.44 -3.87
CA VAL A 200 21.54 -13.48 -2.94
C VAL A 200 21.72 -14.82 -3.64
N ASN A 201 20.84 -15.16 -4.58
CA ASN A 201 20.93 -16.42 -5.35
C ASN A 201 21.96 -16.39 -6.49
N GLY A 202 22.69 -15.28 -6.70
CA GLY A 202 23.63 -15.15 -7.82
C GLY A 202 22.97 -15.07 -9.21
N GLU A 203 21.67 -14.80 -9.26
CA GLU A 203 20.89 -14.69 -10.49
C GLU A 203 21.02 -13.31 -11.16
N LYS A 204 20.73 -13.25 -12.47
CA LYS A 204 20.62 -11.96 -13.17
C LYS A 204 19.39 -11.18 -12.69
N ILE A 205 19.57 -9.89 -12.44
CA ILE A 205 18.54 -8.96 -11.98
C ILE A 205 17.97 -8.22 -13.17
N PRO A 206 16.70 -8.47 -13.55
CA PRO A 206 16.09 -7.84 -14.70
C PRO A 206 15.74 -6.38 -14.40
N ILE A 207 16.20 -5.47 -15.24
CA ILE A 207 15.83 -4.05 -15.24
C ILE A 207 15.10 -3.74 -16.54
N TYR A 208 13.88 -3.23 -16.43
CA TYR A 208 13.06 -2.86 -17.57
C TYR A 208 13.63 -1.62 -18.29
N GLY A 209 13.66 -1.68 -19.62
CA GLY A 209 14.08 -0.58 -20.48
C GLY A 209 15.52 -0.11 -20.18
N ASP A 210 15.69 1.19 -19.97
CA ASP A 210 16.96 1.84 -19.61
C ASP A 210 17.20 1.89 -18.09
N GLY A 211 16.21 1.52 -17.27
CA GLY A 211 16.27 1.57 -15.82
C GLY A 211 16.20 2.98 -15.22
N LEU A 212 15.90 4.00 -16.05
CA LEU A 212 15.85 5.40 -15.62
C LEU A 212 14.46 5.88 -15.21
N GLN A 213 13.49 4.96 -15.07
CA GLN A 213 12.20 5.28 -14.48
C GLN A 213 12.40 5.66 -13.01
N ILE A 214 11.82 6.79 -12.61
CA ILE A 214 11.99 7.38 -11.28
C ILE A 214 10.76 7.06 -10.43
N ARG A 215 11.00 6.63 -9.19
CA ARG A 215 9.96 6.40 -8.18
C ARG A 215 10.35 7.08 -6.87
N ASP A 216 9.36 7.62 -6.19
CA ASP A 216 9.51 8.08 -4.81
C ASP A 216 9.31 6.89 -3.86
N TRP A 217 10.26 6.65 -2.95
CA TRP A 217 10.30 5.47 -2.09
C TRP A 217 10.02 5.81 -0.64
N LEU A 218 9.02 5.14 -0.08
CA LEU A 218 8.56 5.33 1.30
C LEU A 218 8.68 4.02 2.09
N TYR A 219 9.37 4.05 3.24
CA TYR A 219 9.44 2.90 4.12
C TYR A 219 8.07 2.60 4.72
N VAL A 220 7.66 1.33 4.67
CA VAL A 220 6.28 0.91 4.98
C VAL A 220 5.83 1.24 6.40
N GLU A 221 6.73 1.23 7.40
CA GLU A 221 6.38 1.60 8.77
C GLU A 221 6.07 3.10 8.89
N ASP A 222 6.77 3.95 8.16
CA ASP A 222 6.47 5.38 8.10
C ASP A 222 5.14 5.67 7.40
N HIS A 223 4.83 4.91 6.33
CA HIS A 223 3.50 4.95 5.73
C HIS A 223 2.41 4.51 6.73
N ALA A 224 2.63 3.42 7.47
CA ALA A 224 1.68 2.97 8.50
C ALA A 224 1.43 4.05 9.56
N LYS A 225 2.48 4.76 10.01
CA LYS A 225 2.36 5.91 10.93
C LYS A 225 1.55 7.06 10.32
N ALA A 226 1.78 7.37 9.03
CA ALA A 226 1.02 8.39 8.32
C ALA A 226 -0.47 8.04 8.24
N VAL A 227 -0.80 6.81 7.85
CA VAL A 227 -2.19 6.34 7.82
C VAL A 227 -2.82 6.42 9.22
N LYS A 228 -2.10 6.04 10.28
CA LYS A 228 -2.58 6.17 11.66
C LYS A 228 -2.92 7.62 12.00
N GLN A 229 -2.05 8.58 11.65
CA GLN A 229 -2.33 10.01 11.84
C GLN A 229 -3.59 10.45 11.10
N VAL A 230 -3.80 10.00 9.86
CA VAL A 230 -5.03 10.30 9.11
C VAL A 230 -6.26 9.65 9.77
N VAL A 231 -6.16 8.40 10.23
CA VAL A 231 -7.25 7.72 10.96
C VAL A 231 -7.63 8.48 12.20
N GLU A 232 -6.67 9.00 12.98
CA GLU A 232 -6.92 9.62 14.27
C GLU A 232 -7.30 11.11 14.15
N ASN A 233 -6.63 11.85 13.29
CA ASN A 233 -6.65 13.31 13.26
C ASN A 233 -7.07 13.91 11.91
N GLY A 234 -7.23 13.07 10.87
CA GLY A 234 -7.60 13.54 9.54
C GLY A 234 -8.99 14.16 9.47
N THR A 235 -9.13 15.16 8.64
CA THR A 235 -10.41 15.86 8.41
C THR A 235 -11.24 15.11 7.35
N ALA A 236 -12.47 14.81 7.67
CA ALA A 236 -13.40 14.17 6.73
C ALA A 236 -13.54 15.01 5.44
N GLY A 237 -13.62 14.34 4.32
CA GLY A 237 -13.68 14.96 2.99
C GLY A 237 -12.31 15.26 2.37
N GLN A 238 -11.21 15.13 3.11
CA GLN A 238 -9.89 15.47 2.63
C GLN A 238 -9.16 14.32 1.96
N VAL A 239 -8.25 14.69 1.05
CA VAL A 239 -7.22 13.82 0.47
C VAL A 239 -5.90 14.20 1.11
N TYR A 240 -5.07 13.19 1.43
CA TYR A 240 -3.72 13.36 1.96
C TYR A 240 -2.71 12.57 1.14
N ASN A 241 -1.76 13.26 0.54
CA ASN A 241 -0.61 12.64 -0.08
C ASN A 241 0.41 12.18 0.97
N ILE A 242 0.96 10.98 0.79
CA ILE A 242 1.94 10.37 1.70
C ILE A 242 3.17 9.97 0.87
N GLY A 243 4.18 10.83 0.81
CA GLY A 243 5.40 10.66 0.02
C GLY A 243 6.64 10.54 0.89
N GLY A 244 7.64 9.83 0.36
CA GLY A 244 8.95 9.68 1.01
C GLY A 244 9.93 10.81 0.70
N GLY A 245 9.72 11.55 -0.38
CA GLY A 245 10.69 12.53 -0.88
C GLY A 245 12.03 11.90 -1.28
N ASN A 246 12.02 10.62 -1.62
CA ASN A 246 13.20 9.82 -1.95
C ASN A 246 13.13 9.32 -3.40
N GLU A 247 13.18 10.24 -4.34
CA GLU A 247 13.19 9.90 -5.76
C GLU A 247 14.48 9.17 -6.15
N LYS A 248 14.35 7.99 -6.74
CA LYS A 248 15.45 7.18 -7.24
C LYS A 248 15.10 6.56 -8.58
N THR A 249 16.06 6.48 -9.49
CA THR A 249 15.89 5.62 -10.66
C THR A 249 15.89 4.14 -10.25
N ASN A 250 15.21 3.29 -11.02
CA ASN A 250 15.25 1.84 -10.78
C ASN A 250 16.68 1.29 -10.82
N LEU A 251 17.53 1.86 -11.67
CA LEU A 251 18.94 1.48 -11.77
C LEU A 251 19.74 1.89 -10.53
N ASP A 252 19.58 3.14 -10.03
CA ASP A 252 20.29 3.60 -8.83
C ASP A 252 19.81 2.86 -7.57
N LEU A 253 18.52 2.60 -7.47
CA LEU A 253 17.96 1.74 -6.42
C LEU A 253 18.63 0.35 -6.43
N THR A 254 18.70 -0.28 -7.61
CA THR A 254 19.31 -1.61 -7.77
C THR A 254 20.78 -1.59 -7.35
N LYS A 255 21.56 -0.61 -7.83
CA LYS A 255 22.97 -0.45 -7.45
C LYS A 255 23.14 -0.23 -5.95
N THR A 256 22.27 0.57 -5.32
CA THR A 256 22.30 0.80 -3.86
C THR A 256 22.11 -0.51 -3.09
N ILE A 257 21.13 -1.34 -3.48
CA ILE A 257 20.86 -2.62 -2.83
C ILE A 257 22.05 -3.58 -3.02
N LEU A 258 22.60 -3.70 -4.24
CA LEU A 258 23.74 -4.55 -4.52
C LEU A 258 24.98 -4.14 -3.72
N THR A 259 25.24 -2.83 -3.63
CA THR A 259 26.34 -2.28 -2.82
C THR A 259 26.19 -2.64 -1.34
N GLN A 260 24.98 -2.51 -0.78
CA GLN A 260 24.72 -2.89 0.61
C GLN A 260 24.82 -4.40 0.86
N LEU A 261 24.56 -5.22 -0.15
CA LEU A 261 24.75 -6.68 -0.10
C LEU A 261 26.20 -7.10 -0.31
N GLY A 262 27.10 -6.21 -0.77
CA GLY A 262 28.48 -6.53 -1.17
C GLY A 262 28.57 -7.35 -2.45
N ILE A 263 27.59 -7.20 -3.36
CA ILE A 263 27.44 -7.96 -4.60
C ILE A 263 27.80 -7.10 -5.81
N SER A 264 28.44 -7.73 -6.84
CA SER A 264 28.82 -7.06 -8.08
C SER A 264 27.60 -6.54 -8.86
N HIS A 265 27.73 -5.34 -9.42
CA HIS A 265 26.74 -4.77 -10.34
C HIS A 265 26.63 -5.53 -11.69
N ASP A 266 27.55 -6.44 -12.01
CA ASP A 266 27.51 -7.27 -13.20
C ASP A 266 26.31 -8.23 -13.26
N GLN A 267 25.59 -8.39 -12.13
CA GLN A 267 24.33 -9.13 -12.10
C GLN A 267 23.17 -8.39 -12.78
N ILE A 268 23.26 -7.08 -13.01
CA ILE A 268 22.24 -6.30 -13.68
C ILE A 268 22.12 -6.74 -15.15
N ALA A 269 20.87 -6.98 -15.59
CA ALA A 269 20.56 -7.32 -16.98
C ALA A 269 19.36 -6.49 -17.45
N PHE A 270 19.57 -5.70 -18.50
CA PHE A 270 18.48 -4.93 -19.09
C PHE A 270 17.59 -5.84 -19.95
N ILE A 271 16.28 -5.67 -19.81
CA ILE A 271 15.26 -6.41 -20.56
C ILE A 271 14.31 -5.46 -21.27
N GLN A 272 13.47 -5.99 -22.17
CA GLN A 272 12.48 -5.19 -22.87
C GLN A 272 11.56 -4.45 -21.89
N ASP A 273 11.30 -3.18 -22.16
CA ASP A 273 10.42 -2.38 -21.32
C ASP A 273 8.95 -2.81 -21.44
N ARG A 274 8.18 -2.58 -20.39
CA ARG A 274 6.74 -2.87 -20.34
C ARG A 274 5.94 -1.77 -21.05
N LYS A 275 4.75 -2.13 -21.53
CA LYS A 275 3.82 -1.15 -22.12
C LYS A 275 3.30 -0.18 -21.07
N GLY A 276 3.21 1.11 -21.42
CA GLY A 276 2.68 2.13 -20.51
C GLY A 276 3.50 2.30 -19.24
N HIS A 277 4.84 2.19 -19.35
CA HIS A 277 5.74 2.37 -18.21
C HIS A 277 5.99 3.85 -17.95
N ASP A 278 5.30 4.42 -16.99
CA ASP A 278 5.43 5.82 -16.60
C ASP A 278 6.86 6.17 -16.20
N ARG A 279 7.31 7.35 -16.61
CA ARG A 279 8.69 7.79 -16.45
C ARG A 279 9.01 8.20 -15.03
N ARG A 280 8.15 9.03 -14.41
CA ARG A 280 8.43 9.57 -13.08
C ARG A 280 7.17 9.69 -12.24
N TYR A 281 7.27 9.27 -10.98
CA TYR A 281 6.32 9.58 -9.93
C TYR A 281 7.03 10.35 -8.82
N ALA A 282 6.45 11.48 -8.43
CA ALA A 282 6.85 12.26 -7.27
C ALA A 282 5.62 12.89 -6.63
N ILE A 283 5.55 12.87 -5.31
CA ILE A 283 4.35 13.28 -4.57
C ILE A 283 4.73 14.27 -3.47
N ASP A 284 3.97 15.36 -3.35
CA ASP A 284 4.14 16.37 -2.32
C ASP A 284 3.27 16.01 -1.09
N ALA A 285 3.91 15.75 0.04
CA ALA A 285 3.28 15.44 1.32
C ALA A 285 3.20 16.66 2.27
N SER A 286 3.41 17.88 1.78
CA SER A 286 3.44 19.11 2.60
C SER A 286 2.14 19.35 3.37
N LYS A 287 0.99 18.98 2.79
CA LYS A 287 -0.32 19.08 3.44
C LYS A 287 -0.38 18.18 4.67
N LEU A 288 -0.02 16.92 4.55
CA LEU A 288 -0.01 15.97 5.67
C LEU A 288 0.90 16.46 6.80
N LYS A 289 2.09 16.94 6.42
CA LYS A 289 3.05 17.54 7.37
C LYS A 289 2.48 18.77 8.07
N GLY A 290 1.88 19.68 7.32
CA GLY A 290 1.36 20.94 7.86
C GLY A 290 0.13 20.76 8.72
N GLU A 291 -0.81 19.89 8.33
CA GLU A 291 -2.09 19.71 9.02
C GLU A 291 -2.01 18.68 10.15
N LEU A 292 -1.26 17.59 9.98
CA LEU A 292 -1.24 16.46 10.92
C LEU A 292 0.13 16.23 11.58
N GLY A 293 1.13 17.05 11.27
CA GLY A 293 2.46 16.99 11.89
C GLY A 293 3.28 15.76 11.53
N TRP A 294 2.85 14.95 10.55
CA TRP A 294 3.59 13.76 10.16
C TRP A 294 4.85 14.10 9.36
N THR A 295 5.94 13.44 9.68
CA THR A 295 7.19 13.46 8.91
C THR A 295 7.75 12.05 8.83
N GLN A 296 8.42 11.73 7.72
CA GLN A 296 9.18 10.49 7.61
C GLN A 296 10.27 10.43 8.69
N GLU A 297 10.38 9.30 9.37
CA GLU A 297 11.37 9.08 10.44
C GLU A 297 12.54 8.20 9.98
N THR A 298 12.31 7.31 9.01
CA THR A 298 13.30 6.35 8.52
C THR A 298 13.95 6.88 7.24
N SER A 299 15.27 7.12 7.24
CA SER A 299 15.98 7.47 6.00
C SER A 299 15.90 6.32 4.99
N PHE A 300 16.06 6.63 3.69
CA PHE A 300 16.04 5.61 2.64
C PHE A 300 17.11 4.53 2.89
N GLU A 301 18.33 4.93 3.24
CA GLU A 301 19.48 4.05 3.50
C GLU A 301 19.21 3.10 4.68
N GLU A 302 18.60 3.62 5.74
CA GLU A 302 18.23 2.82 6.91
C GLU A 302 17.10 1.85 6.58
N GLY A 303 16.06 2.32 5.88
CA GLY A 303 14.92 1.50 5.46
C GLY A 303 15.34 0.34 4.55
N ILE A 304 16.23 0.59 3.57
CA ILE A 304 16.79 -0.45 2.70
C ILE A 304 17.59 -1.46 3.52
N LYS A 305 18.42 -1.01 4.45
CA LYS A 305 19.18 -1.91 5.35
C LYS A 305 18.25 -2.80 6.18
N LYS A 306 17.21 -2.23 6.79
CA LYS A 306 16.18 -3.00 7.54
C LYS A 306 15.49 -4.03 6.62
N THR A 307 15.15 -3.63 5.41
CA THR A 307 14.50 -4.49 4.41
C THR A 307 15.39 -5.64 3.99
N ILE A 308 16.65 -5.38 3.64
CA ILE A 308 17.63 -6.42 3.28
C ILE A 308 17.79 -7.42 4.42
N ASN A 309 17.98 -6.95 5.66
CA ASN A 309 18.16 -7.82 6.82
C ASN A 309 16.95 -8.72 7.05
N TRP A 310 15.72 -8.19 6.87
CA TRP A 310 14.49 -8.96 7.00
C TRP A 310 14.38 -10.08 5.96
N TYR A 311 14.69 -9.78 4.68
CA TYR A 311 14.63 -10.80 3.62
C TYR A 311 15.72 -11.86 3.79
N ARG A 312 16.95 -11.48 4.19
CA ARG A 312 18.02 -12.45 4.49
C ARG A 312 17.59 -13.41 5.58
N ALA A 313 17.10 -12.89 6.72
CA ALA A 313 16.61 -13.73 7.81
C ALA A 313 15.46 -14.66 7.38
N LYS A 314 14.57 -14.20 6.49
CA LYS A 314 13.49 -15.02 5.92
C LYS A 314 14.04 -16.15 5.04
N TYR A 315 15.07 -15.89 4.23
CA TYR A 315 15.65 -16.90 3.34
C TYR A 315 16.49 -17.91 4.11
N ASP A 316 17.28 -17.48 5.10
CA ASP A 316 18.04 -18.38 5.97
C ASP A 316 17.13 -19.39 6.70
N GLN A 317 15.97 -18.97 7.18
CA GLN A 317 14.98 -19.86 7.81
C GLN A 317 14.32 -20.85 6.84
N SER A 318 14.26 -20.54 5.55
CA SER A 318 13.65 -21.42 4.54
C SER A 318 14.60 -22.55 4.07
N GLU A 319 15.91 -22.45 4.35
CA GLU A 319 16.89 -23.48 4.04
C GLU A 319 17.04 -24.54 5.16
N GLU A 320 16.55 -24.22 6.37
CA GLU A 320 16.63 -25.11 7.55
C GLU A 320 15.38 -25.99 7.75
N GLY A 321 14.32 -25.84 6.94
CA GLY A 321 13.04 -26.57 7.05
C GLY A 321 12.76 -27.42 5.81
#